data_df31b9ef07fa4d43bead5501e8b1543c
#
_entry.id   df31b9ef07fa4d43bead5501e8b1543c
#
_cell.length_a   1.000
_cell.length_b   1.000
_cell.length_c   1.000
_cell.angle_alpha   90.00
_cell.angle_beta   90.00
_cell.angle_gamma   90.00
#
_symmetry.space_group_name_H-M   'P 1'
#
loop_
_entity.id
_entity.type
_entity.pdbx_description
1 polymer ?
#
loop_
_entity_poly.entity_id
_entity_poly.type
_entity_poly.pdbx_seq_one_letter_code
_entity_poly.pdbx_strand_id
1 'polypeptide(L)'
;MKFQKLLLLLLCSATTFAQMDQSLLNDINSIEGKVIDWRHYFHENPELSNREFNTGKKIAEHLKSLGFDVTENVAHTGVVGILKGDFPGKVIALRADIDALPVTERNDLPFKSKVTTTFLGQETGVMHACGHDTHIAILMGVAEVLSKHKDFLHGTVKFIFQPAEEGPPPGEEAGASLMIKEGVLKNPDVDAIFGLHIGS
;
A
#
# COMPACT_ATOMS: atom_id res chain seq x y z
N MET A 1 14.05 -6.69 -50.20
CA MET A 1 14.60 -5.78 -49.20
C MET A 1 13.57 -5.15 -48.24
N LYS A 2 12.37 -4.74 -48.68
CA LYS A 2 11.35 -4.13 -47.79
C LYS A 2 10.73 -5.10 -46.78
N PHE A 3 10.53 -6.38 -47.13
CA PHE A 3 9.95 -7.41 -46.24
C PHE A 3 10.88 -7.81 -45.08
N GLN A 4 12.19 -7.90 -45.31
CA GLN A 4 13.18 -8.22 -44.28
C GLN A 4 13.30 -7.11 -43.21
N LYS A 5 13.17 -5.83 -43.63
CA LYS A 5 13.21 -4.71 -42.65
C LYS A 5 11.97 -4.65 -41.78
N LEU A 6 10.79 -5.04 -42.31
CA LEU A 6 9.55 -5.11 -41.53
C LEU A 6 9.56 -6.24 -40.48
N LEU A 7 10.14 -7.39 -40.85
CA LEU A 7 10.29 -8.53 -39.94
C LEU A 7 11.28 -8.22 -38.80
N LEU A 8 12.36 -7.48 -39.09
CA LEU A 8 13.33 -7.06 -38.05
C LEU A 8 12.73 -6.07 -37.04
N LEU A 9 11.87 -5.16 -37.50
CA LEU A 9 11.16 -4.20 -36.63
C LEU A 9 10.13 -4.90 -35.73
N LEU A 10 9.43 -5.91 -36.23
CA LEU A 10 8.49 -6.73 -35.41
C LEU A 10 9.21 -7.60 -34.38
N LEU A 11 10.37 -8.14 -34.70
CA LEU A 11 11.20 -8.91 -33.75
C LEU A 11 11.78 -8.02 -32.64
N CYS A 12 12.21 -6.78 -32.95
CA CYS A 12 12.67 -5.83 -31.92
C CYS A 12 11.58 -5.41 -30.95
N SER A 13 10.33 -5.23 -31.39
CA SER A 13 9.23 -4.87 -30.49
C SER A 13 8.83 -6.01 -29.56
N ALA A 14 8.84 -7.25 -30.06
CA ALA A 14 8.52 -8.42 -29.23
C ALA A 14 9.57 -8.69 -28.14
N THR A 15 10.85 -8.43 -28.44
CA THR A 15 11.93 -8.62 -27.44
C THR A 15 11.89 -7.57 -26.32
N THR A 16 11.47 -6.34 -26.60
CA THR A 16 11.36 -5.28 -25.58
C THR A 16 10.26 -5.59 -24.55
N PHE A 17 9.12 -6.08 -24.95
CA PHE A 17 8.05 -6.50 -24.01
C PHE A 17 8.47 -7.70 -23.17
N ALA A 18 9.08 -8.72 -23.76
CA ALA A 18 9.57 -9.89 -23.03
C ALA A 18 10.67 -9.52 -22.01
N GLN A 19 11.51 -8.54 -22.31
CA GLN A 19 12.56 -8.07 -21.39
C GLN A 19 11.99 -7.25 -20.24
N MET A 20 10.95 -6.45 -20.46
CA MET A 20 10.26 -5.71 -19.42
C MET A 20 9.58 -6.65 -18.43
N ASP A 21 8.84 -7.66 -18.91
CA ASP A 21 8.18 -8.65 -18.04
C ASP A 21 9.18 -9.40 -17.16
N GLN A 22 10.34 -9.79 -17.72
CA GLN A 22 11.37 -10.49 -16.94
C GLN A 22 12.04 -9.58 -15.89
N SER A 23 12.26 -8.31 -16.19
CA SER A 23 12.81 -7.34 -15.25
C SER A 23 11.84 -7.11 -14.10
N LEU A 24 10.56 -6.91 -14.39
CA LEU A 24 9.50 -6.75 -13.39
C LEU A 24 9.40 -7.97 -12.47
N LEU A 25 9.40 -9.18 -13.05
CA LEU A 25 9.37 -10.43 -12.27
C LEU A 25 10.59 -10.58 -11.36
N ASN A 26 11.78 -10.21 -11.85
CA ASN A 26 13.00 -10.26 -11.04
C ASN A 26 12.92 -9.28 -9.86
N ASP A 27 12.42 -8.06 -10.07
CA ASP A 27 12.24 -7.09 -8.99
C ASP A 27 11.20 -7.55 -7.97
N ILE A 28 10.08 -8.11 -8.41
CA ILE A 28 9.07 -8.70 -7.53
C ILE A 28 9.70 -9.79 -6.66
N ASN A 29 10.42 -10.74 -7.25
CA ASN A 29 11.06 -11.83 -6.51
C ASN A 29 12.15 -11.32 -5.54
N SER A 30 12.84 -10.24 -5.90
CA SER A 30 13.92 -9.68 -5.08
C SER A 30 13.45 -9.03 -3.78
N ILE A 31 12.19 -8.61 -3.70
CA ILE A 31 11.65 -7.92 -2.51
C ILE A 31 10.80 -8.82 -1.60
N GLU A 32 10.59 -10.10 -1.93
CA GLU A 32 9.75 -11.01 -1.14
C GLU A 32 10.12 -11.02 0.34
N GLY A 33 11.41 -11.22 0.65
CA GLY A 33 11.91 -11.21 2.03
C GLY A 33 11.61 -9.90 2.76
N LYS A 34 11.75 -8.76 2.07
CA LYS A 34 11.49 -7.44 2.61
C LYS A 34 9.98 -7.22 2.89
N VAL A 35 9.11 -7.73 2.02
CA VAL A 35 7.65 -7.69 2.23
C VAL A 35 7.26 -8.53 3.45
N ILE A 36 7.87 -9.71 3.63
CA ILE A 36 7.67 -10.55 4.81
C ILE A 36 8.13 -9.81 6.09
N ASP A 37 9.29 -9.16 6.06
CA ASP A 37 9.83 -8.39 7.19
C ASP A 37 8.92 -7.22 7.56
N TRP A 38 8.37 -6.50 6.59
CA TRP A 38 7.39 -5.44 6.85
C TRP A 38 6.11 -5.98 7.45
N ARG A 39 5.59 -7.09 6.93
CA ARG A 39 4.40 -7.74 7.49
C ARG A 39 4.64 -8.13 8.95
N HIS A 40 5.78 -8.76 9.27
CA HIS A 40 6.14 -9.10 10.65
C HIS A 40 6.25 -7.86 11.54
N TYR A 41 6.86 -6.78 11.03
CA TYR A 41 6.98 -5.53 11.76
C TYR A 41 5.62 -4.93 12.12
N PHE A 42 4.70 -4.81 11.17
CA PHE A 42 3.36 -4.26 11.43
C PHE A 42 2.56 -5.18 12.35
N HIS A 43 2.69 -6.49 12.19
CA HIS A 43 2.03 -7.46 13.06
C HIS A 43 2.50 -7.35 14.52
N GLU A 44 3.78 -7.13 14.75
CA GLU A 44 4.37 -6.96 16.09
C GLU A 44 4.05 -5.59 16.71
N ASN A 45 3.76 -4.58 15.88
CA ASN A 45 3.54 -3.19 16.29
C ASN A 45 2.17 -2.66 15.82
N PRO A 46 1.06 -3.32 16.13
CA PRO A 46 -0.26 -2.92 15.66
C PRO A 46 -0.78 -1.68 16.39
N GLU A 47 -1.53 -0.86 15.69
CA GLU A 47 -2.17 0.35 16.24
C GLU A 47 -3.67 0.33 15.91
N LEU A 48 -4.51 0.77 16.86
CA LEU A 48 -5.97 0.82 16.69
C LEU A 48 -6.39 1.93 15.72
N SER A 49 -7.62 1.81 15.21
CA SER A 49 -8.30 2.81 14.36
C SER A 49 -8.14 4.24 14.88
N ASN A 50 -7.75 5.18 14.03
CA ASN A 50 -7.42 6.58 14.33
C ASN A 50 -6.23 6.75 15.29
N ARG A 51 -5.44 5.73 15.53
CA ARG A 51 -4.23 5.75 16.38
C ARG A 51 -3.00 5.20 15.66
N GLU A 52 -3.08 5.00 14.33
CA GLU A 52 -2.06 4.39 13.46
C GLU A 52 -0.90 5.37 13.15
N PHE A 53 -0.44 6.12 14.16
CA PHE A 53 0.55 7.19 13.98
C PHE A 53 1.93 6.68 13.55
N ASN A 54 2.43 5.60 14.16
CA ASN A 54 3.71 5.02 13.81
C ASN A 54 3.62 4.22 12.52
N THR A 55 2.50 3.56 12.28
CA THR A 55 2.17 2.86 11.03
C THR A 55 2.18 3.84 9.86
N GLY A 56 1.40 4.92 9.95
CA GLY A 56 1.35 5.97 8.94
C GLY A 56 2.72 6.62 8.70
N LYS A 57 3.45 6.95 9.76
CA LYS A 57 4.80 7.51 9.67
C LYS A 57 5.75 6.59 8.90
N LYS A 58 5.79 5.29 9.24
CA LYS A 58 6.66 4.31 8.59
C LYS A 58 6.32 4.15 7.11
N ILE A 59 5.05 4.12 6.75
CA ILE A 59 4.57 4.08 5.37
C ILE A 59 5.03 5.35 4.62
N ALA A 60 4.81 6.53 5.20
CA ALA A 60 5.17 7.81 4.59
C ALA A 60 6.68 7.92 4.36
N GLU A 61 7.51 7.53 5.33
CA GLU A 61 8.97 7.50 5.21
C GLU A 61 9.41 6.58 4.06
N HIS A 62 8.81 5.39 3.93
CA HIS A 62 9.11 4.48 2.83
C HIS A 62 8.77 5.09 1.48
N LEU A 63 7.54 5.61 1.29
CA LEU A 63 7.12 6.23 0.03
C LEU A 63 7.99 7.44 -0.35
N LYS A 64 8.33 8.30 0.62
CA LYS A 64 9.24 9.42 0.40
C LYS A 64 10.62 8.97 -0.06
N SER A 65 11.14 7.88 0.52
CA SER A 65 12.45 7.32 0.12
C SER A 65 12.48 6.82 -1.32
N LEU A 66 11.31 6.48 -1.88
CA LEU A 66 11.12 6.04 -3.26
C LEU A 66 10.82 7.19 -4.23
N GLY A 67 10.75 8.44 -3.74
CA GLY A 67 10.50 9.63 -4.55
C GLY A 67 9.02 9.88 -4.89
N PHE A 68 8.10 9.39 -4.08
CA PHE A 68 6.67 9.70 -4.21
C PHE A 68 6.37 11.11 -3.71
N ASP A 69 5.34 11.74 -4.27
CA ASP A 69 4.68 12.89 -3.65
C ASP A 69 3.73 12.36 -2.56
N VAL A 70 4.02 12.69 -1.30
CA VAL A 70 3.38 12.07 -0.13
C VAL A 70 2.61 13.10 0.70
N THR A 71 1.33 12.80 0.94
CA THR A 71 0.48 13.51 1.90
C THR A 71 0.23 12.61 3.11
N GLU A 72 0.56 13.13 4.29
CA GLU A 72 0.36 12.46 5.59
C GLU A 72 -0.87 13.00 6.32
N ASN A 73 -1.33 12.27 7.32
CA ASN A 73 -2.44 12.66 8.20
C ASN A 73 -3.78 12.85 7.46
N VAL A 74 -4.00 12.15 6.36
CA VAL A 74 -5.28 12.12 5.66
C VAL A 74 -6.26 11.28 6.50
N ALA A 75 -7.42 11.82 6.84
CA ALA A 75 -8.35 11.19 7.78
C ALA A 75 -7.66 10.77 9.09
N HIS A 76 -6.92 11.68 9.72
CA HIS A 76 -6.11 11.58 10.95
C HIS A 76 -4.73 10.92 10.74
N THR A 77 -4.66 9.69 10.33
CA THR A 77 -3.40 8.90 10.33
C THR A 77 -3.07 8.28 8.97
N GLY A 78 -3.99 8.38 8.01
CA GLY A 78 -3.81 7.83 6.68
C GLY A 78 -2.72 8.53 5.86
N VAL A 79 -2.23 7.81 4.86
CA VAL A 79 -1.16 8.27 3.98
C VAL A 79 -1.57 8.10 2.52
N VAL A 80 -1.29 9.13 1.72
CA VAL A 80 -1.48 9.08 0.27
C VAL A 80 -0.15 9.34 -0.41
N GLY A 81 0.25 8.43 -1.31
CA GLY A 81 1.42 8.58 -2.17
C GLY A 81 1.02 8.65 -3.64
N ILE A 82 1.65 9.54 -4.39
CA ILE A 82 1.41 9.67 -5.82
C ILE A 82 2.69 9.32 -6.57
N LEU A 83 2.61 8.30 -7.43
CA LEU A 83 3.63 7.93 -8.39
C LEU A 83 3.16 8.31 -9.79
N LYS A 84 3.83 9.29 -10.38
CA LYS A 84 3.57 9.71 -11.75
C LYS A 84 4.51 8.98 -12.71
N GLY A 85 3.91 8.27 -13.68
CA GLY A 85 4.65 7.64 -14.77
C GLY A 85 5.14 8.66 -15.80
N ASP A 86 6.06 8.24 -16.65
CA ASP A 86 6.69 9.10 -17.66
C ASP A 86 5.80 9.32 -18.89
N PHE A 87 4.74 8.52 -19.04
CA PHE A 87 3.79 8.65 -20.15
C PHE A 87 2.41 9.09 -19.65
N PRO A 88 1.65 9.86 -20.45
CA PRO A 88 0.29 10.24 -20.10
C PRO A 88 -0.64 9.02 -20.06
N GLY A 89 -1.64 9.05 -19.18
CA GLY A 89 -2.60 7.96 -19.03
C GLY A 89 -3.63 8.22 -17.93
N LYS A 90 -4.29 7.16 -17.53
CA LYS A 90 -5.32 7.14 -16.50
C LYS A 90 -4.73 7.25 -15.09
N VAL A 91 -5.58 7.58 -14.13
CA VAL A 91 -5.24 7.59 -12.71
C VAL A 91 -5.87 6.37 -12.05
N ILE A 92 -5.04 5.46 -11.57
CA ILE A 92 -5.47 4.27 -10.84
C ILE A 92 -5.11 4.44 -9.37
N ALA A 93 -6.04 4.18 -8.48
CA ALA A 93 -5.76 4.11 -7.05
C ALA A 93 -5.63 2.66 -6.59
N LEU A 94 -4.63 2.42 -5.72
CA LEU A 94 -4.43 1.15 -4.99
C LEU A 94 -4.62 1.43 -3.51
N ARG A 95 -5.44 0.63 -2.83
CA ARG A 95 -5.83 0.84 -1.43
C ARG A 95 -5.40 -0.32 -0.54
N ALA A 96 -4.85 0.00 0.61
CA ALA A 96 -4.71 -0.89 1.76
C ALA A 96 -5.26 -0.20 3.02
N ASP A 97 -5.93 -0.94 3.87
CA ASP A 97 -6.25 -0.54 5.24
C ASP A 97 -5.03 -0.72 6.14
N ILE A 98 -4.99 0.03 7.27
CA ILE A 98 -3.78 0.06 8.09
C ILE A 98 -4.02 -0.10 9.61
N ASP A 99 -5.26 -0.17 10.05
CA ASP A 99 -5.62 -0.28 11.46
C ASP A 99 -5.65 -1.73 11.94
N ALA A 100 -5.53 -1.91 13.26
CA ALA A 100 -5.63 -3.18 13.95
C ALA A 100 -6.83 -3.19 14.89
N LEU A 101 -7.13 -4.37 15.42
CA LEU A 101 -8.28 -4.65 16.27
C LEU A 101 -7.91 -4.75 17.76
N PRO A 102 -8.85 -4.43 18.69
CA PRO A 102 -8.66 -4.60 20.12
C PRO A 102 -8.81 -6.08 20.52
N VAL A 103 -7.90 -6.91 20.03
CA VAL A 103 -7.87 -8.37 20.20
C VAL A 103 -6.54 -8.81 20.81
N THR A 104 -6.60 -9.65 21.84
CA THR A 104 -5.40 -10.25 22.44
C THR A 104 -4.96 -11.43 21.60
N GLU A 105 -3.76 -11.38 21.07
CA GLU A 105 -3.17 -12.46 20.29
C GLU A 105 -2.82 -13.67 21.15
N ARG A 106 -3.23 -14.88 20.73
CA ARG A 106 -3.12 -16.12 21.51
C ARG A 106 -2.16 -17.16 20.95
N ASN A 107 -1.56 -16.88 19.79
CA ASN A 107 -0.57 -17.78 19.19
C ASN A 107 0.84 -17.57 19.77
N ASP A 108 1.80 -18.39 19.36
CA ASP A 108 3.20 -18.33 19.82
C ASP A 108 4.16 -17.97 18.68
N LEU A 109 3.72 -17.14 17.72
CA LEU A 109 4.57 -16.65 16.66
C LEU A 109 5.70 -15.78 17.20
N PRO A 110 6.92 -15.86 16.63
CA PRO A 110 8.06 -15.05 17.09
C PRO A 110 7.84 -13.55 16.98
N PHE A 111 6.97 -13.12 16.05
CA PHE A 111 6.58 -11.73 15.79
C PHE A 111 5.16 -11.40 16.28
N LYS A 112 4.61 -12.19 17.23
CA LYS A 112 3.30 -11.90 17.79
C LYS A 112 3.26 -10.55 18.50
N SER A 113 2.10 -9.88 18.43
CA SER A 113 1.88 -8.64 19.18
C SER A 113 1.91 -8.86 20.68
N LYS A 114 2.58 -7.94 21.38
CA LYS A 114 2.57 -7.79 22.84
C LYS A 114 1.97 -6.45 23.26
N VAL A 115 1.40 -5.71 22.30
CA VAL A 115 0.80 -4.40 22.54
C VAL A 115 -0.48 -4.57 23.33
N THR A 116 -0.62 -3.78 24.38
CA THR A 116 -1.85 -3.67 25.18
C THR A 116 -2.28 -2.22 25.25
N THR A 117 -3.58 -2.00 25.38
CA THR A 117 -4.17 -0.66 25.49
C THR A 117 -5.47 -0.72 26.29
N THR A 118 -5.99 0.46 26.66
CA THR A 118 -7.36 0.58 27.18
C THR A 118 -8.30 0.92 26.03
N PHE A 119 -9.24 0.03 25.73
CA PHE A 119 -10.28 0.23 24.71
C PHE A 119 -11.65 0.16 25.38
N LEU A 120 -12.47 1.22 25.21
CA LEU A 120 -13.79 1.36 25.86
C LEU A 120 -13.78 1.11 27.39
N GLY A 121 -12.71 1.56 28.06
CA GLY A 121 -12.56 1.43 29.51
C GLY A 121 -12.07 0.06 30.02
N GLN A 122 -11.70 -0.85 29.10
CA GLN A 122 -11.17 -2.18 29.43
C GLN A 122 -9.77 -2.38 28.87
N GLU A 123 -8.88 -3.02 29.63
CA GLU A 123 -7.58 -3.45 29.10
C GLU A 123 -7.76 -4.59 28.10
N THR A 124 -7.10 -4.46 26.96
CA THR A 124 -7.09 -5.47 25.89
C THR A 124 -5.76 -5.49 25.16
N GLY A 125 -5.46 -6.59 24.49
CA GLY A 125 -4.38 -6.64 23.51
C GLY A 125 -4.79 -5.90 22.21
N VAL A 126 -3.80 -5.64 21.37
CA VAL A 126 -4.01 -5.12 20.02
C VAL A 126 -3.38 -6.09 19.03
N MET A 127 -4.09 -6.44 17.97
CA MET A 127 -3.61 -7.41 16.96
C MET A 127 -4.15 -7.08 15.57
N HIS A 128 -3.33 -7.25 14.54
CA HIS A 128 -3.81 -7.32 13.16
C HIS A 128 -4.57 -8.64 12.90
N ALA A 129 -5.78 -8.76 13.47
CA ALA A 129 -6.60 -9.97 13.37
C ALA A 129 -7.39 -10.06 12.05
N CYS A 130 -7.47 -8.98 11.27
CA CYS A 130 -8.09 -8.93 9.94
C CYS A 130 -7.07 -8.98 8.78
N GLY A 131 -5.77 -9.01 9.08
CA GLY A 131 -4.71 -9.17 8.08
C GLY A 131 -4.25 -7.88 7.39
N HIS A 132 -4.57 -6.71 7.95
CA HIS A 132 -4.18 -5.41 7.40
C HIS A 132 -2.65 -5.22 7.37
N ASP A 133 -1.89 -5.85 8.27
CA ASP A 133 -0.42 -5.97 8.22
C ASP A 133 0.07 -6.52 6.87
N THR A 134 -0.65 -7.50 6.32
CA THR A 134 -0.36 -8.09 5.00
C THR A 134 -0.70 -7.11 3.88
N HIS A 135 -1.83 -6.40 3.99
CA HIS A 135 -2.24 -5.42 2.97
C HIS A 135 -1.24 -4.26 2.89
N ILE A 136 -0.79 -3.72 4.04
CA ILE A 136 0.24 -2.69 4.12
C ILE A 136 1.52 -3.17 3.44
N ALA A 137 2.02 -4.33 3.83
CA ALA A 137 3.28 -4.87 3.35
C ALA A 137 3.26 -5.10 1.83
N ILE A 138 2.17 -5.65 1.29
CA ILE A 138 1.99 -5.86 -0.15
C ILE A 138 1.97 -4.52 -0.88
N LEU A 139 1.20 -3.53 -0.40
CA LEU A 139 1.09 -2.25 -1.08
C LEU A 139 2.41 -1.45 -1.04
N MET A 140 3.18 -1.54 0.06
CA MET A 140 4.54 -1.00 0.13
C MET A 140 5.48 -1.68 -0.87
N GLY A 141 5.36 -3.01 -1.03
CA GLY A 141 6.10 -3.76 -2.04
C GLY A 141 5.76 -3.35 -3.47
N VAL A 142 4.47 -3.19 -3.77
CA VAL A 142 4.02 -2.67 -5.07
C VAL A 142 4.58 -1.28 -5.34
N ALA A 143 4.60 -0.40 -4.33
CA ALA A 143 5.19 0.93 -4.46
C ALA A 143 6.68 0.86 -4.80
N GLU A 144 7.44 -0.01 -4.14
CA GLU A 144 8.88 -0.17 -4.39
C GLU A 144 9.16 -0.71 -5.80
N VAL A 145 8.40 -1.70 -6.26
CA VAL A 145 8.57 -2.23 -7.61
C VAL A 145 8.18 -1.19 -8.66
N LEU A 146 7.02 -0.57 -8.55
CA LEU A 146 6.56 0.40 -9.54
C LEU A 146 7.44 1.65 -9.60
N SER A 147 8.06 2.06 -8.49
CA SER A 147 8.99 3.20 -8.49
C SER A 147 10.22 2.98 -9.38
N LYS A 148 10.66 1.73 -9.56
CA LYS A 148 11.77 1.35 -10.44
C LYS A 148 11.37 1.26 -11.92
N HIS A 149 10.07 1.16 -12.20
CA HIS A 149 9.50 0.94 -13.53
C HIS A 149 8.62 2.10 -14.01
N LYS A 150 8.77 3.30 -13.45
CA LYS A 150 7.98 4.48 -13.84
C LYS A 150 8.18 4.91 -15.30
N ASP A 151 9.32 4.57 -15.88
CA ASP A 151 9.67 4.79 -17.29
C ASP A 151 8.84 3.93 -18.27
N PHE A 152 8.12 2.93 -17.79
CA PHE A 152 7.13 2.16 -18.53
C PHE A 152 5.69 2.43 -18.10
N LEU A 153 5.51 3.24 -17.05
CA LEU A 153 4.19 3.49 -16.47
C LEU A 153 3.45 4.56 -17.29
N HIS A 154 2.26 4.21 -17.76
CA HIS A 154 1.33 5.13 -18.40
C HIS A 154 0.30 5.64 -17.38
N GLY A 155 0.30 6.95 -17.15
CA GLY A 155 -0.60 7.61 -16.20
C GLY A 155 -0.01 7.75 -14.81
N THR A 156 -0.87 7.67 -13.81
CA THR A 156 -0.52 7.90 -12.41
C THR A 156 -1.08 6.78 -11.54
N VAL A 157 -0.29 6.31 -10.58
CA VAL A 157 -0.78 5.42 -9.53
C VAL A 157 -0.84 6.19 -8.22
N LYS A 158 -2.02 6.24 -7.61
CA LYS A 158 -2.27 6.81 -6.29
C LYS A 158 -2.35 5.69 -5.28
N PHE A 159 -1.43 5.68 -4.32
CA PHE A 159 -1.38 4.73 -3.22
C PHE A 159 -2.13 5.32 -2.03
N ILE A 160 -3.14 4.61 -1.54
CA ILE A 160 -4.01 5.06 -0.45
C ILE A 160 -3.88 4.07 0.70
N PHE A 161 -3.26 4.51 1.78
CA PHE A 161 -3.18 3.76 3.03
C PHE A 161 -4.25 4.31 3.96
N GLN A 162 -5.37 3.58 4.04
CA GLN A 162 -6.61 4.02 4.69
C GLN A 162 -6.61 3.65 6.17
N PRO A 163 -6.78 4.62 7.09
CA PRO A 163 -6.95 4.34 8.52
C PRO A 163 -8.37 3.89 8.83
N ALA A 164 -8.56 3.35 10.03
CA ALA A 164 -9.85 3.12 10.69
C ALA A 164 -10.91 2.42 9.81
N GLU A 165 -10.53 1.32 9.17
CA GLU A 165 -11.46 0.48 8.40
C GLU A 165 -12.40 -0.28 9.31
N GLU A 166 -11.89 -0.78 10.42
CA GLU A 166 -12.62 -1.55 11.45
C GLU A 166 -13.58 -0.69 12.29
N GLY A 167 -13.52 0.61 12.11
CA GLY A 167 -14.39 1.59 12.75
C GLY A 167 -13.66 2.46 13.77
N PRO A 168 -14.01 3.76 13.81
CA PRO A 168 -13.37 4.71 14.72
C PRO A 168 -13.82 4.52 16.17
N PRO A 169 -13.04 5.09 17.10
CA PRO A 169 -13.52 5.28 18.46
C PRO A 169 -14.84 6.06 18.50
N PRO A 170 -15.72 5.82 19.51
CA PRO A 170 -17.01 6.50 19.59
C PRO A 170 -16.89 8.02 19.54
N GLY A 171 -17.65 8.65 18.63
CA GLY A 171 -17.69 10.11 18.45
C GLY A 171 -16.64 10.67 17.49
N GLU A 172 -15.79 9.83 16.90
CA GLU A 172 -14.80 10.25 15.92
C GLU A 172 -15.29 9.94 14.49
N GLU A 173 -15.02 10.83 13.53
CA GLU A 173 -15.12 10.52 12.09
C GLU A 173 -13.85 9.78 11.65
N ALA A 174 -13.94 8.91 10.64
CA ALA A 174 -12.78 8.15 10.18
C ALA A 174 -12.96 7.41 8.87
N GLY A 175 -11.94 6.66 8.51
CA GLY A 175 -11.96 5.67 7.46
C GLY A 175 -12.17 6.23 6.07
N ALA A 176 -12.69 5.40 5.17
CA ALA A 176 -12.89 5.75 3.76
C ALA A 176 -13.81 6.97 3.58
N SER A 177 -14.85 7.10 4.39
CA SER A 177 -15.78 8.23 4.29
C SER A 177 -15.15 9.57 4.59
N LEU A 178 -14.27 9.64 5.62
CA LEU A 178 -13.54 10.86 5.94
C LEU A 178 -12.47 11.15 4.86
N MET A 179 -11.73 10.15 4.38
CA MET A 179 -10.79 10.33 3.27
C MET A 179 -11.46 10.88 2.01
N ILE A 180 -12.66 10.40 1.67
CA ILE A 180 -13.44 10.89 0.52
C ILE A 180 -13.87 12.35 0.75
N LYS A 181 -14.33 12.69 1.95
CA LYS A 181 -14.71 14.06 2.35
C LYS A 181 -13.49 15.01 2.25
N GLU A 182 -12.31 14.56 2.57
CA GLU A 182 -11.04 15.29 2.44
C GLU A 182 -10.49 15.30 1.01
N GLY A 183 -11.17 14.62 0.06
CA GLY A 183 -10.84 14.68 -1.36
C GLY A 183 -9.79 13.68 -1.83
N VAL A 184 -9.62 12.55 -1.15
CA VAL A 184 -8.61 11.53 -1.49
C VAL A 184 -8.71 11.05 -2.94
N LEU A 185 -9.91 11.07 -3.55
CA LEU A 185 -10.13 10.66 -4.94
C LEU A 185 -9.97 11.81 -5.96
N LYS A 186 -9.53 12.99 -5.49
CA LYS A 186 -9.28 14.20 -6.28
C LYS A 186 -7.78 14.54 -6.30
N ASN A 187 -7.37 15.37 -7.21
CA ASN A 187 -6.02 15.94 -7.33
C ASN A 187 -4.88 14.88 -7.31
N PRO A 188 -4.77 14.01 -8.35
CA PRO A 188 -5.58 13.92 -9.54
C PRO A 188 -6.87 13.10 -9.33
N ASP A 189 -7.87 13.33 -10.20
CA ASP A 189 -9.12 12.57 -10.19
C ASP A 189 -8.86 11.11 -10.52
N VAL A 190 -9.38 10.19 -9.69
CA VAL A 190 -9.18 8.75 -9.83
C VAL A 190 -10.18 8.16 -10.81
N ASP A 191 -9.68 7.45 -11.84
CA ASP A 191 -10.50 6.75 -12.83
C ASP A 191 -11.00 5.39 -12.32
N ALA A 192 -10.18 4.68 -11.54
CA ALA A 192 -10.53 3.41 -10.91
C ALA A 192 -9.73 3.19 -9.62
N ILE A 193 -10.31 2.44 -8.67
CA ILE A 193 -9.67 2.07 -7.41
C ILE A 193 -9.75 0.56 -7.21
N PHE A 194 -8.66 -0.01 -6.70
CA PHE A 194 -8.54 -1.43 -6.35
C PHE A 194 -8.01 -1.58 -4.93
N GLY A 195 -8.49 -2.59 -4.22
CA GLY A 195 -8.00 -3.01 -2.92
C GLY A 195 -8.00 -4.53 -2.83
N LEU A 196 -7.04 -5.07 -2.09
CA LEU A 196 -7.00 -6.48 -1.73
C LEU A 196 -7.62 -6.65 -0.34
N HIS A 197 -8.21 -7.82 -0.09
CA HIS A 197 -8.52 -8.29 1.24
C HIS A 197 -8.16 -9.75 1.37
N ILE A 198 -7.41 -10.08 2.43
CA ILE A 198 -7.09 -11.47 2.75
C ILE A 198 -8.35 -12.18 3.23
N GLY A 199 -8.59 -13.39 2.71
CA GLY A 199 -9.69 -14.25 3.14
C GLY A 199 -9.21 -15.32 4.13
N SER A 200 -10.08 -15.75 5.04
CA SER A 200 -9.88 -16.88 5.95
C SER A 200 -10.32 -18.19 5.31
#